data_90ba70731563d6fface73f8d92047bd4
#
_entry.id   90ba70731563d6fface73f8d92047bd4
#
_cell.length_a   1.000
_cell.length_b   1.000
_cell.length_c   1.000
_cell.angle_alpha   90.00
_cell.angle_beta   90.00
_cell.angle_gamma   90.00
#
_symmetry.space_group_name_H-M   'P 1'
#
loop_
_entity.id
_entity.type
_entity.pdbx_description
1 polymer ?
#
loop_
_entity_poly.entity_id
_entity_poly.type
_entity_poly.pdbx_seq_one_letter_code
_entity_poly.pdbx_strand_id
1 'polypeptide(L)'
;MTGAAPERRSWTPLDWYLPTGRIRRRDWWLRYVLVFAVLGLVTTSIDATWFPDSYPRIVRDDEGFDLLWPFPDEGGPVTAISALVLLVPNVAAMVTRLHDRDHSAWWLLWHLLPGIGWLVLLVTVGFLGTRPGPNRYGPPPR
;
A
#
# COMPACT_ATOMS: atom_id res chain seq x y z
N MET A 1 -42.99 -2.92 -6.75
CA MET A 1 -41.60 -3.28 -7.16
C MET A 1 -40.69 -3.04 -5.97
N THR A 2 -40.52 -4.06 -5.12
CA THR A 2 -39.61 -4.01 -3.97
C THR A 2 -38.20 -4.24 -4.46
N GLY A 3 -37.46 -3.14 -4.62
CA GLY A 3 -36.03 -3.21 -4.91
C GLY A 3 -35.32 -3.88 -3.74
N ALA A 4 -34.82 -5.09 -3.95
CA ALA A 4 -33.98 -5.78 -3.00
C ALA A 4 -32.79 -4.86 -2.67
N ALA A 5 -32.58 -4.57 -1.40
CA ALA A 5 -31.41 -3.84 -0.94
C ALA A 5 -30.16 -4.60 -1.43
N PRO A 6 -29.17 -3.92 -2.02
CA PRO A 6 -27.97 -4.59 -2.48
C PRO A 6 -27.35 -5.35 -1.30
N GLU A 7 -27.19 -6.66 -1.48
CA GLU A 7 -26.53 -7.52 -0.50
C GLU A 7 -25.21 -6.92 -0.07
N ARG A 8 -24.99 -6.84 1.21
CA ARG A 8 -23.73 -6.40 1.79
C ARG A 8 -22.68 -7.46 1.46
N ARG A 9 -21.89 -7.21 0.44
CA ARG A 9 -20.72 -8.05 0.19
C ARG A 9 -19.86 -8.04 1.46
N SER A 10 -19.77 -9.18 2.14
CA SER A 10 -18.85 -9.36 3.26
C SER A 10 -17.43 -9.26 2.74
N TRP A 11 -16.60 -8.50 3.45
CA TRP A 11 -15.18 -8.42 3.14
C TRP A 11 -14.53 -9.79 3.33
N THR A 12 -13.77 -10.23 2.36
CA THR A 12 -13.04 -11.50 2.37
C THR A 12 -11.53 -11.26 2.31
N PRO A 13 -10.68 -12.19 2.77
CA PRO A 13 -9.23 -12.07 2.62
C PRO A 13 -8.76 -11.89 1.17
N LEU A 14 -9.53 -12.39 0.20
CA LEU A 14 -9.25 -12.20 -1.23
C LEU A 14 -9.39 -10.75 -1.68
N ASP A 15 -10.18 -9.94 -0.98
CA ASP A 15 -10.33 -8.51 -1.28
C ASP A 15 -9.03 -7.73 -1.06
N TRP A 16 -8.07 -8.31 -0.34
CA TRP A 16 -6.71 -7.76 -0.20
C TRP A 16 -5.92 -7.82 -1.51
N TYR A 17 -6.17 -8.81 -2.33
CA TYR A 17 -5.43 -9.07 -3.57
C TYR A 17 -6.12 -8.48 -4.80
N LEU A 18 -7.38 -8.10 -4.68
CA LEU A 18 -8.18 -7.63 -5.81
C LEU A 18 -8.32 -6.11 -5.78
N PRO A 19 -7.80 -5.39 -6.78
CA PRO A 19 -7.93 -3.92 -6.86
C PRO A 19 -9.32 -3.50 -7.34
N THR A 20 -10.37 -4.09 -6.75
CA THR A 20 -11.76 -3.84 -7.14
C THR A 20 -12.46 -2.87 -6.21
N GLY A 21 -13.26 -1.97 -6.80
CA GLY A 21 -14.06 -1.02 -6.02
C GLY A 21 -13.26 0.16 -5.46
N ARG A 22 -13.75 0.68 -4.34
CA ARG A 22 -13.24 1.90 -3.69
C ARG A 22 -13.07 1.64 -2.19
N ILE A 23 -12.04 2.24 -1.58
CA ILE A 23 -11.77 2.13 -0.15
C ILE A 23 -11.70 3.51 0.51
N ARG A 24 -12.22 3.65 1.73
CA ARG A 24 -12.10 4.88 2.53
C ARG A 24 -10.66 5.10 2.98
N ARG A 25 -10.30 6.38 3.17
CA ARG A 25 -9.01 6.77 3.74
C ARG A 25 -8.72 6.07 5.06
N ARG A 26 -9.67 6.04 6.00
CA ARG A 26 -9.50 5.38 7.31
C ARG A 26 -9.20 3.88 7.15
N ASP A 27 -9.98 3.19 6.31
CA ASP A 27 -9.80 1.75 6.10
C ASP A 27 -8.48 1.44 5.41
N TRP A 28 -8.03 2.31 4.49
CA TRP A 28 -6.73 2.19 3.87
C TRP A 28 -5.58 2.32 4.88
N TRP A 29 -5.63 3.31 5.78
CA TRP A 29 -4.64 3.45 6.84
C TRP A 29 -4.62 2.27 7.80
N LEU A 30 -5.81 1.81 8.26
CA LEU A 30 -5.90 0.78 9.30
C LEU A 30 -5.69 -0.65 8.76
N ARG A 31 -6.19 -0.95 7.56
CA ARG A 31 -6.14 -2.32 7.01
C ARG A 31 -4.92 -2.61 6.18
N TYR A 32 -4.27 -1.58 5.65
CA TYR A 32 -3.10 -1.74 4.80
C TYR A 32 -1.87 -1.11 5.44
N VAL A 33 -1.84 0.21 5.61
CA VAL A 33 -0.62 0.89 6.08
C VAL A 33 -0.18 0.39 7.45
N LEU A 34 -1.10 0.35 8.42
CA LEU A 34 -0.78 -0.15 9.77
C LEU A 34 -0.37 -1.61 9.74
N VAL A 35 -1.10 -2.45 9.01
CA VAL A 35 -0.77 -3.89 8.92
C VAL A 35 0.58 -4.11 8.26
N PHE A 36 0.87 -3.41 7.16
CA PHE A 36 2.17 -3.50 6.49
C PHE A 36 3.31 -2.98 7.37
N ALA A 37 3.08 -1.90 8.12
CA ALA A 37 4.07 -1.38 9.07
C ALA A 37 4.37 -2.40 10.19
N VAL A 38 3.33 -3.01 10.77
CA VAL A 38 3.51 -4.04 11.80
C VAL A 38 4.21 -5.27 11.24
N LEU A 39 3.79 -5.76 10.07
CA LEU A 39 4.44 -6.89 9.42
C LEU A 39 5.89 -6.59 9.06
N GLY A 40 6.17 -5.40 8.54
CA GLY A 40 7.53 -4.96 8.28
C GLY A 40 8.40 -4.94 9.53
N LEU A 41 7.89 -4.39 10.63
CA LEU A 41 8.59 -4.40 11.91
C LEU A 41 8.87 -5.82 12.41
N VAL A 42 7.89 -6.72 12.31
CA VAL A 42 8.03 -8.12 12.74
C VAL A 42 9.07 -8.84 11.88
N THR A 43 8.96 -8.75 10.55
CA THR A 43 9.89 -9.44 9.64
C THR A 43 11.32 -8.91 9.77
N THR A 44 11.49 -7.60 9.92
CA THR A 44 12.79 -6.98 10.18
C THR A 44 13.38 -7.46 11.51
N SER A 45 12.55 -7.57 12.56
CA SER A 45 13.00 -8.08 13.87
C SER A 45 13.42 -9.57 13.82
N ILE A 46 12.70 -10.37 13.03
CA ILE A 46 13.06 -11.78 12.79
C ILE A 46 14.41 -11.85 12.07
N ASP A 47 14.56 -11.09 10.98
CA ASP A 47 15.81 -11.08 10.23
C ASP A 47 17.00 -10.63 11.09
N ALA A 48 16.85 -9.57 11.85
CA ALA A 48 17.88 -9.07 12.74
C ALA A 48 18.29 -10.08 13.83
N THR A 49 17.36 -10.95 14.25
CA THR A 49 17.61 -11.92 15.31
C THR A 49 18.16 -13.25 14.80
N TRP A 50 17.60 -13.75 13.69
CA TRP A 50 17.86 -15.08 13.18
C TRP A 50 18.83 -15.11 11.99
N PHE A 51 18.96 -14.00 11.29
CA PHE A 51 19.80 -13.84 10.11
C PHE A 51 20.69 -12.58 10.20
N PRO A 52 21.45 -12.38 11.28
CA PRO A 52 22.20 -11.15 11.51
C PRO A 52 23.27 -10.89 10.43
N ASP A 53 23.79 -11.93 9.79
CA ASP A 53 24.77 -11.78 8.73
C ASP A 53 24.16 -11.36 7.38
N SER A 54 22.86 -11.57 7.21
CA SER A 54 22.09 -11.12 6.04
C SER A 54 21.57 -9.69 6.21
N TYR A 55 21.69 -9.14 7.41
CA TYR A 55 21.33 -7.76 7.70
C TYR A 55 22.57 -6.92 7.46
N PRO A 56 22.62 -6.10 6.42
CA PRO A 56 23.78 -5.26 6.21
C PRO A 56 23.98 -4.43 7.48
N ARG A 57 25.15 -4.55 8.06
CA ARG A 57 25.57 -3.60 9.07
C ARG A 57 25.46 -2.25 8.40
N ILE A 58 24.81 -1.32 9.05
CA ILE A 58 24.84 0.08 8.63
C ILE A 58 26.31 0.49 8.75
N VAL A 59 27.08 0.12 7.75
CA VAL A 59 28.35 0.76 7.48
C VAL A 59 27.88 2.11 6.94
N ARG A 60 27.97 3.08 7.78
CA ARG A 60 27.77 4.48 7.47
C ARG A 60 28.97 4.89 6.62
N ASP A 61 28.99 4.35 5.40
CA ASP A 61 29.79 4.94 4.36
C ASP A 61 29.04 6.21 3.98
N ASP A 62 29.75 7.34 3.92
CA ASP A 62 29.26 8.69 3.71
C ASP A 62 28.55 8.90 2.35
N GLU A 63 28.04 7.86 1.76
CA GLU A 63 27.26 7.88 0.54
C GLU A 63 25.80 8.19 0.90
N GLY A 64 25.41 9.38 0.50
CA GLY A 64 24.18 10.04 0.90
C GLY A 64 22.94 9.20 0.63
N PHE A 65 21.88 9.50 1.34
CA PHE A 65 20.52 9.03 1.13
C PHE A 65 20.22 8.89 -0.37
N ASP A 66 20.11 7.65 -0.85
CA ASP A 66 19.78 7.38 -2.24
C ASP A 66 18.32 7.75 -2.48
N LEU A 67 18.11 8.98 -2.98
CA LEU A 67 16.81 9.54 -3.29
C LEU A 67 16.06 8.75 -4.37
N LEU A 68 16.78 7.91 -5.12
CA LEU A 68 16.22 7.13 -6.22
C LEU A 68 15.60 5.80 -5.75
N TRP A 69 16.02 5.30 -4.59
CA TRP A 69 15.55 4.05 -4.03
C TRP A 69 15.19 4.20 -2.55
N PRO A 70 13.91 4.50 -2.23
CA PRO A 70 13.46 4.72 -0.85
C PRO A 70 13.22 3.45 -0.05
N PHE A 71 13.38 2.30 -0.67
CA PHE A 71 13.27 1.05 0.05
C PHE A 71 14.64 0.70 0.59
N PRO A 72 14.75 0.35 1.89
CA PRO A 72 16.02 -0.15 2.38
C PRO A 72 16.41 -1.37 1.53
N ASP A 73 17.55 -1.33 0.90
CA ASP A 73 18.19 -2.50 0.28
C ASP A 73 18.52 -3.57 1.33
N GLU A 74 18.16 -3.29 2.54
CA GLU A 74 18.55 -3.86 3.79
C GLU A 74 17.39 -4.64 4.40
N GLY A 75 17.12 -5.79 3.84
CA GLY A 75 16.21 -6.75 4.43
C GLY A 75 16.80 -8.13 4.33
N GLY A 76 16.75 -8.88 5.43
CA GLY A 76 17.08 -10.30 5.40
C GLY A 76 16.03 -11.09 4.59
N PRO A 77 16.20 -12.43 4.53
CA PRO A 77 15.37 -13.29 3.68
C PRO A 77 13.89 -13.24 4.03
N VAL A 78 13.53 -13.06 5.30
CA VAL A 78 12.12 -13.01 5.73
C VAL A 78 11.46 -11.72 5.26
N THR A 79 12.16 -10.59 5.37
CA THR A 79 11.69 -9.30 4.86
C THR A 79 11.53 -9.35 3.33
N ALA A 80 12.49 -9.91 2.60
CA ALA A 80 12.42 -10.04 1.15
C ALA A 80 11.22 -10.91 0.70
N ILE A 81 11.01 -12.07 1.32
CA ILE A 81 9.86 -12.93 1.03
C ILE A 81 8.54 -12.20 1.35
N SER A 82 8.47 -11.55 2.50
CA SER A 82 7.26 -10.80 2.89
C SER A 82 6.96 -9.67 1.92
N ALA A 83 7.97 -8.93 1.44
CA ALA A 83 7.82 -7.88 0.45
C ALA A 83 7.23 -8.41 -0.87
N LEU A 84 7.70 -9.58 -1.34
CA LEU A 84 7.16 -10.24 -2.53
C LEU A 84 5.69 -10.65 -2.34
N VAL A 85 5.35 -11.26 -1.21
CA VAL A 85 3.97 -11.67 -0.90
C VAL A 85 3.04 -10.46 -0.78
N LEU A 86 3.52 -9.38 -0.16
CA LEU A 86 2.75 -8.16 0.07
C LEU A 86 2.74 -7.19 -1.13
N LEU A 87 3.51 -7.46 -2.17
CA LEU A 87 3.57 -6.60 -3.36
C LEU A 87 2.18 -6.43 -3.99
N VAL A 88 1.46 -7.53 -4.21
CA VAL A 88 0.14 -7.50 -4.83
C VAL A 88 -0.89 -6.79 -3.95
N PRO A 89 -1.03 -7.09 -2.65
CA PRO A 89 -1.89 -6.33 -1.74
C PRO A 89 -1.55 -4.84 -1.68
N ASN A 90 -0.27 -4.48 -1.73
CA ASN A 90 0.16 -3.08 -1.71
C ASN A 90 -0.33 -2.33 -2.95
N VAL A 91 -0.08 -2.88 -4.13
CA VAL A 91 -0.57 -2.31 -5.39
C VAL A 91 -2.10 -2.24 -5.40
N ALA A 92 -2.79 -3.30 -4.99
CA ALA A 92 -4.24 -3.33 -4.92
C ALA A 92 -4.81 -2.25 -3.99
N ALA A 93 -4.18 -2.03 -2.83
CA ALA A 93 -4.55 -0.99 -1.89
C ALA A 93 -4.41 0.42 -2.46
N MET A 94 -3.32 0.67 -3.18
CA MET A 94 -3.10 1.96 -3.85
C MET A 94 -4.12 2.18 -4.97
N VAL A 95 -4.35 1.18 -5.80
CA VAL A 95 -5.31 1.25 -6.92
C VAL A 95 -6.72 1.52 -6.41
N THR A 96 -7.20 0.80 -5.40
CA THR A 96 -8.54 1.01 -4.83
C THR A 96 -8.71 2.39 -4.21
N ARG A 97 -7.64 2.97 -3.65
CA ARG A 97 -7.65 4.35 -3.18
C ARG A 97 -7.67 5.37 -4.32
N LEU A 98 -6.90 5.13 -5.39
CA LEU A 98 -6.95 5.96 -6.60
C LEU A 98 -8.35 5.92 -7.23
N HIS A 99 -8.98 4.75 -7.26
CA HIS A 99 -10.35 4.57 -7.71
C HIS A 99 -11.35 5.38 -6.86
N ASP A 100 -11.12 5.49 -5.56
CA ASP A 100 -11.95 6.33 -4.69
C ASP A 100 -11.88 7.82 -5.05
N ARG A 101 -10.76 8.24 -5.64
CA ARG A 101 -10.54 9.59 -6.16
C ARG A 101 -10.91 9.77 -7.64
N ASP A 102 -11.45 8.71 -8.28
CA ASP A 102 -11.76 8.67 -9.71
C ASP A 102 -10.51 8.73 -10.61
N HIS A 103 -9.36 8.36 -10.06
CA HIS A 103 -8.12 8.20 -10.81
C HIS A 103 -7.96 6.75 -11.26
N SER A 104 -7.31 6.55 -12.41
CA SER A 104 -6.96 5.22 -12.90
C SER A 104 -5.69 4.69 -12.24
N ALA A 105 -5.47 3.37 -12.37
CA ALA A 105 -4.22 2.73 -11.90
C ALA A 105 -2.95 3.32 -12.56
N TRP A 106 -3.08 3.95 -13.73
CA TRP A 106 -1.96 4.65 -14.39
C TRP A 106 -1.34 5.76 -13.54
N TRP A 107 -2.06 6.28 -12.56
CA TRP A 107 -1.51 7.21 -11.58
C TRP A 107 -0.35 6.63 -10.78
N LEU A 108 -0.22 5.31 -10.69
CA LEU A 108 0.95 4.67 -10.05
C LEU A 108 2.24 4.95 -10.80
N LEU A 109 2.19 5.37 -12.06
CA LEU A 109 3.40 5.78 -12.80
C LEU A 109 4.10 7.00 -12.18
N TRP A 110 3.42 7.77 -11.33
CA TRP A 110 4.06 8.80 -10.52
C TRP A 110 5.18 8.25 -9.63
N HIS A 111 5.17 6.95 -9.30
CA HIS A 111 6.28 6.28 -8.61
C HIS A 111 7.60 6.36 -9.37
N LEU A 112 7.56 6.50 -10.70
CA LEU A 112 8.76 6.65 -11.53
C LEU A 112 9.44 8.01 -11.39
N LEU A 113 8.77 8.97 -10.75
CA LEU A 113 9.32 10.29 -10.44
C LEU A 113 9.67 10.36 -8.94
N PRO A 114 10.91 10.07 -8.56
CA PRO A 114 11.31 10.05 -7.16
C PRO A 114 11.10 11.43 -6.51
N GLY A 115 10.75 11.43 -5.25
CA GLY A 115 10.45 12.64 -4.47
C GLY A 115 9.08 13.24 -4.81
N ILE A 116 8.96 13.92 -5.93
CA ILE A 116 7.69 14.60 -6.31
C ILE A 116 6.56 13.61 -6.54
N GLY A 117 6.80 12.54 -7.27
CA GLY A 117 5.78 11.55 -7.58
C GLY A 117 5.28 10.83 -6.34
N TRP A 118 6.15 10.52 -5.40
CA TRP A 118 5.77 9.92 -4.12
C TRP A 118 4.97 10.87 -3.25
N LEU A 119 5.35 12.15 -3.22
CA LEU A 119 4.58 13.16 -2.50
C LEU A 119 3.17 13.30 -3.09
N VAL A 120 3.04 13.35 -4.42
CA VAL A 120 1.73 13.39 -5.11
C VAL A 120 0.89 12.17 -4.76
N LEU A 121 1.45 10.96 -4.81
CA LEU A 121 0.75 9.74 -4.46
C LEU A 121 0.39 9.70 -2.97
N LEU A 122 1.32 10.05 -2.09
CA LEU A 122 1.08 10.10 -0.65
C LEU A 122 -0.08 11.04 -0.32
N VAL A 123 -0.10 12.24 -0.90
CA VAL A 123 -1.19 13.20 -0.70
C VAL A 123 -2.49 12.65 -1.27
N THR A 124 -2.47 12.15 -2.50
CA THR A 124 -3.68 11.69 -3.19
C THR A 124 -4.31 10.47 -2.53
N VAL A 125 -3.50 9.48 -2.20
CA VAL A 125 -3.92 8.20 -1.62
C VAL A 125 -4.13 8.30 -0.12
N GLY A 126 -3.20 8.95 0.60
CA GLY A 126 -3.17 8.96 2.06
C GLY A 126 -4.01 10.06 2.70
N PHE A 127 -3.97 11.27 2.16
CA PHE A 127 -4.54 12.43 2.84
C PHE A 127 -5.85 12.96 2.25
N LEU A 128 -6.05 12.87 0.94
CA LEU A 128 -7.29 13.34 0.35
C LEU A 128 -8.49 12.47 0.77
N GLY A 129 -9.61 13.11 1.06
CA GLY A 129 -10.86 12.45 1.46
C GLY A 129 -11.49 11.64 0.34
N THR A 130 -12.44 10.79 0.70
CA THR A 130 -13.28 10.05 -0.25
C THR A 130 -14.09 11.01 -1.12
N ARG A 131 -14.13 10.78 -2.43
CA ARG A 131 -14.96 11.57 -3.34
C ARG A 131 -16.44 11.24 -3.11
N PRO A 132 -17.30 12.26 -2.89
CA PRO A 132 -18.72 12.03 -2.71
C PRO A 132 -19.37 11.54 -4.01
N GLY A 133 -20.41 10.71 -3.85
CA GLY A 133 -21.18 10.18 -4.99
C GLY A 133 -20.53 8.99 -5.70
N PRO A 134 -21.29 8.34 -6.59
CA PRO A 134 -20.79 7.25 -7.41
C PRO A 134 -19.82 7.77 -8.47
N ASN A 135 -18.84 6.93 -8.84
CA ASN A 135 -17.94 7.15 -9.94
C ASN A 135 -17.83 5.89 -10.82
N ARG A 136 -16.98 5.92 -11.85
CA ARG A 136 -16.79 4.77 -12.78
C ARG A 136 -16.36 3.47 -12.09
N TYR A 137 -15.87 3.52 -10.87
CA TYR A 137 -15.43 2.35 -10.09
C TYR A 137 -16.48 1.88 -9.06
N GLY A 138 -17.63 2.52 -9.01
CA GLY A 138 -18.76 2.12 -8.18
C GLY A 138 -19.25 3.19 -7.20
N PRO A 139 -20.18 2.80 -6.31
CA PRO A 139 -20.71 3.69 -5.28
C PRO A 139 -19.63 4.05 -4.25
N PRO A 140 -19.81 5.17 -3.51
CA PRO A 140 -18.88 5.55 -2.45
C PRO A 140 -18.80 4.45 -1.40
N PRO A 141 -17.61 4.18 -0.85
CA PRO A 141 -17.44 3.19 0.21
C PRO A 141 -18.23 3.63 1.45
N ARG A 142 -18.91 2.70 2.09
CA ARG A 142 -19.71 2.92 3.31
C ARG A 142 -18.88 2.86 4.56
#